data_bbb7545381cd51a75892b36ec44b859e
#
_entry.id   bbb7545381cd51a75892b36ec44b859e
#
_cell.length_a   1.000
_cell.length_b   1.000
_cell.length_c   1.000
_cell.angle_alpha   90.00
_cell.angle_beta   90.00
_cell.angle_gamma   90.00
#
_symmetry.space_group_name_H-M   'P 1'
#
loop_
_entity.id
_entity.type
_entity.pdbx_description
1 polymer ?
#
loop_
_entity_poly.entity_id
_entity_poly.type
_entity_poly.pdbx_seq_one_letter_code
_entity_poly.pdbx_strand_id
1 'polypeptide(L)'
;MLAGGQNTRESRPMSLTLLAPPSEPVSASPTLNREQKRHIRETFAIIEPASDLVARLFYMKSVDLDPSLGILFKSPNRVQRRKFMAAMKVAVLSLDRLQSLQPILKLLGTRQREEGVTPSHYEIFQSAWVWTLEQALQARFPREAKDAWSSLLGEMTRATAPAH
;
A
#
# COMPACT_ATOMS: atom_id res chain seq x y z
N MET A 1 36.81 39.36 -4.89
CA MET A 1 36.43 39.03 -4.71
C MET A 1 35.72 38.48 -4.57
N LEU A 2 35.84 38.36 -4.60
CA LEU A 2 35.20 37.80 -4.31
C LEU A 2 34.53 37.17 -4.07
N ALA A 3 34.71 37.17 -4.15
CA ALA A 3 34.03 36.53 -3.86
C ALA A 3 33.45 36.03 -3.54
N GLY A 4 33.52 36.03 -3.56
CA GLY A 4 32.84 35.42 -3.12
C GLY A 4 32.21 34.91 -2.88
N GLY A 5 32.19 34.98 -2.92
CA GLY A 5 31.53 34.31 -2.49
C GLY A 5 30.97 33.75 -2.39
N GLN A 6 30.84 33.48 -2.49
CA GLN A 6 30.31 32.84 -2.19
C GLN A 6 29.75 32.18 -1.90
N ASN A 7 30.00 32.25 -1.89
CA ASN A 7 29.55 31.58 -1.42
C ASN A 7 28.89 31.04 -1.15
N THR A 8 28.94 31.08 -1.29
CA THR A 8 28.37 30.52 -0.92
C THR A 8 27.81 29.93 -0.74
N ARG A 9 27.82 29.87 -0.81
CA ARG A 9 27.44 29.13 -0.41
C ARG A 9 26.74 28.59 -0.14
N GLU A 10 26.60 28.38 -0.29
CA GLU A 10 26.16 27.74 0.19
C GLU A 10 25.76 27.23 0.54
N SER A 11 26.10 27.31 0.19
CA SER A 11 25.79 26.59 0.77
C SER A 11 25.42 26.08 1.31
N ARG A 12 25.41 26.11 1.24
CA ARG A 12 25.08 25.44 1.87
C ARG A 12 24.26 25.20 2.36
N PRO A 13 23.94 25.43 2.41
CA PRO A 13 23.16 25.03 3.05
C PRO A 13 22.59 24.22 2.93
N MET A 14 22.50 23.74 2.59
CA MET A 14 22.05 22.92 2.61
C MET A 14 22.21 22.15 3.22
N SER A 15 22.71 22.11 3.35
CA SER A 15 22.87 21.31 4.07
C SER A 15 22.31 21.20 5.13
N LEU A 16 22.14 21.72 5.43
CA LEU A 16 21.57 21.68 6.50
C LEU A 16 20.39 21.21 6.58
N THR A 17 20.03 21.23 5.90
CA THR A 17 18.92 20.78 5.92
C THR A 17 18.78 19.45 6.12
N LEU A 18 19.50 19.21 6.10
CA LEU A 18 19.37 18.24 6.40
C LEU A 18 19.12 17.93 7.47
N LEU A 19 19.23 18.32 7.88
CA LEU A 19 18.90 18.00 8.92
C LEU A 19 17.75 18.03 9.37
N ALA A 20 17.49 18.37 9.13
CA ALA A 20 16.44 18.37 9.56
C ALA A 20 15.60 17.92 9.36
N PRO A 21 15.60 17.84 9.18
CA PRO A 21 14.80 17.45 9.25
C PRO A 21 14.09 16.95 9.36
N PRO A 22 14.23 16.58 9.41
CA PRO A 22 13.48 16.03 9.45
C PRO A 22 12.40 15.96 9.90
N SER A 23 12.47 16.27 10.08
CA SER A 23 11.47 16.21 10.59
C SER A 23 10.44 16.30 10.09
N GLU A 24 10.38 16.27 9.55
CA GLU A 24 9.49 16.30 9.18
C GLU A 24 8.83 15.73 8.87
N PRO A 25 8.84 15.47 8.91
CA PRO A 25 8.19 14.99 8.65
C PRO A 25 7.32 14.47 9.04
N VAL A 26 7.72 14.53 9.33
CA VAL A 26 6.97 14.08 9.81
C VAL A 26 5.84 14.04 9.59
N SER A 27 6.03 14.14 9.48
CA SER A 27 5.03 14.25 9.29
C SER A 27 4.22 13.83 8.68
N ALA A 28 4.33 13.91 8.63
CA ALA A 28 3.48 13.85 7.70
C ALA A 28 2.92 12.60 7.42
N SER A 29 3.57 11.71 7.14
CA SER A 29 2.90 10.57 6.77
C SER A 29 2.60 9.81 7.97
N PRO A 30 1.36 9.46 8.11
CA PRO A 30 0.99 8.59 9.15
C PRO A 30 1.68 7.29 8.91
N THR A 31 2.77 7.12 9.53
CA THR A 31 3.38 5.83 9.54
C THR A 31 2.60 4.94 10.46
N LEU A 32 2.52 3.69 10.11
CA LEU A 32 1.89 2.71 10.97
C LEU A 32 2.66 2.58 12.26
N ASN A 33 1.95 2.56 13.38
CA ASN A 33 2.62 2.36 14.66
C ASN A 33 2.86 0.87 14.90
N ARG A 34 3.54 0.56 16.01
CA ARG A 34 3.93 -0.81 16.31
C ARG A 34 2.72 -1.73 16.44
N GLU A 35 1.67 -1.27 17.10
CA GLU A 35 0.47 -2.07 17.29
C GLU A 35 -0.22 -2.36 15.97
N GLN A 36 -0.29 -1.37 15.09
CA GLN A 36 -0.90 -1.57 13.78
C GLN A 36 -0.12 -2.61 12.98
N LYS A 37 1.19 -2.52 12.99
CA LYS A 37 2.03 -3.49 12.28
C LYS A 37 1.83 -4.89 12.85
N ARG A 38 1.72 -5.00 14.16
CA ARG A 38 1.48 -6.29 14.80
C ARG A 38 0.16 -6.90 14.35
N HIS A 39 -0.90 -6.10 14.34
CA HIS A 39 -2.21 -6.58 13.90
C HIS A 39 -2.16 -7.06 12.44
N ILE A 40 -1.47 -6.32 11.59
CA ILE A 40 -1.36 -6.70 10.18
C ILE A 40 -0.61 -8.03 10.06
N ARG A 41 0.52 -8.16 10.75
CA ARG A 41 1.32 -9.38 10.68
C ARG A 41 0.58 -10.59 11.21
N GLU A 42 -0.09 -10.43 12.35
CA GLU A 42 -0.81 -11.54 12.98
C GLU A 42 -1.98 -12.01 12.12
N THR A 43 -2.76 -11.06 11.60
CA THR A 43 -3.91 -11.44 10.80
C THR A 43 -3.49 -12.01 9.46
N PHE A 44 -2.43 -11.48 8.86
CA PHE A 44 -1.94 -12.03 7.60
C PHE A 44 -1.44 -13.47 7.80
N ALA A 45 -0.75 -13.73 8.91
CA ALA A 45 -0.28 -15.08 9.19
C ALA A 45 -1.42 -16.09 9.30
N ILE A 46 -2.57 -15.64 9.79
CA ILE A 46 -3.73 -16.53 9.91
C ILE A 46 -4.29 -16.88 8.53
N ILE A 47 -4.36 -15.91 7.62
CA ILE A 47 -4.98 -16.14 6.31
C ILE A 47 -4.03 -16.76 5.29
N GLU A 48 -2.73 -16.65 5.51
CA GLU A 48 -1.76 -17.05 4.49
C GLU A 48 -1.90 -18.52 4.07
N PRO A 49 -2.14 -19.48 4.99
CA PRO A 49 -2.31 -20.87 4.55
C PRO A 49 -3.48 -21.10 3.59
N ALA A 50 -4.46 -20.20 3.59
CA ALA A 50 -5.60 -20.30 2.69
C ALA A 50 -5.55 -19.21 1.62
N SER A 51 -4.35 -18.84 1.19
CA SER A 51 -4.16 -17.66 0.34
C SER A 51 -4.93 -17.72 -0.98
N ASP A 52 -5.07 -18.90 -1.60
CA ASP A 52 -5.83 -18.97 -2.84
C ASP A 52 -7.30 -18.66 -2.63
N LEU A 53 -7.89 -19.20 -1.58
CA LEU A 53 -9.28 -18.91 -1.26
C LEU A 53 -9.46 -17.43 -0.90
N VAL A 54 -8.53 -16.89 -0.14
CA VAL A 54 -8.57 -15.47 0.24
C VAL A 54 -8.55 -14.59 -1.01
N ALA A 55 -7.65 -14.89 -1.96
CA ALA A 55 -7.58 -14.14 -3.20
C ALA A 55 -8.86 -14.28 -4.02
N ARG A 56 -9.45 -15.46 -4.06
CA ARG A 56 -10.73 -15.66 -4.77
C ARG A 56 -11.81 -14.76 -4.19
N LEU A 57 -11.91 -14.71 -2.87
CA LEU A 57 -12.90 -13.88 -2.22
C LEU A 57 -12.68 -12.41 -2.55
N PHE A 58 -11.42 -11.98 -2.57
CA PHE A 58 -11.09 -10.61 -2.90
C PHE A 58 -11.54 -10.24 -4.32
N TYR A 59 -11.18 -11.07 -5.30
CA TYR A 59 -11.55 -10.78 -6.69
C TYR A 59 -13.06 -10.83 -6.88
N MET A 60 -13.70 -11.81 -6.28
CA MET A 60 -15.15 -11.92 -6.37
C MET A 60 -15.85 -10.70 -5.80
N LYS A 61 -15.41 -10.26 -4.62
CA LYS A 61 -16.02 -9.10 -3.97
C LYS A 61 -15.76 -7.83 -4.76
N SER A 62 -14.55 -7.70 -5.33
CA SER A 62 -14.23 -6.53 -6.15
C SER A 62 -15.20 -6.40 -7.32
N VAL A 63 -15.44 -7.50 -8.03
CA VAL A 63 -16.37 -7.49 -9.17
C VAL A 63 -17.80 -7.27 -8.70
N ASP A 64 -18.15 -7.81 -7.54
CA ASP A 64 -19.48 -7.61 -6.96
C ASP A 64 -19.72 -6.12 -6.67
N LEU A 65 -18.72 -5.44 -6.16
CA LEU A 65 -18.82 -4.02 -5.85
C LEU A 65 -18.78 -3.15 -7.11
N ASP A 66 -18.05 -3.57 -8.13
CA ASP A 66 -17.93 -2.83 -9.37
C ASP A 66 -17.82 -3.82 -10.52
N PRO A 67 -18.95 -4.15 -11.17
CA PRO A 67 -18.92 -5.15 -12.24
C PRO A 67 -17.99 -4.83 -13.39
N SER A 68 -17.64 -3.56 -13.62
CA SER A 68 -16.71 -3.21 -14.70
C SER A 68 -15.33 -3.81 -14.48
N LEU A 69 -14.99 -4.17 -13.24
CA LEU A 69 -13.72 -4.81 -12.94
C LEU A 69 -13.62 -6.22 -13.52
N GLY A 70 -14.75 -6.84 -13.82
CA GLY A 70 -14.73 -8.16 -14.45
C GLY A 70 -14.01 -8.14 -15.78
N ILE A 71 -14.10 -7.03 -16.52
CA ILE A 71 -13.40 -6.89 -17.77
C ILE A 71 -11.91 -6.73 -17.55
N LEU A 72 -11.54 -5.93 -16.54
CA LEU A 72 -10.12 -5.70 -16.22
C LEU A 72 -9.44 -6.96 -15.73
N PHE A 73 -10.11 -7.71 -14.88
CA PHE A 73 -9.52 -8.91 -14.28
C PHE A 73 -9.48 -10.10 -15.24
N LYS A 74 -10.37 -10.15 -16.20
CA LYS A 74 -10.42 -11.22 -17.20
C LYS A 74 -10.39 -12.61 -16.58
N SER A 75 -11.21 -12.83 -15.56
CA SER A 75 -11.31 -14.11 -14.86
C SER A 75 -9.94 -14.51 -14.29
N PRO A 76 -9.54 -13.88 -13.19
CA PRO A 76 -8.22 -14.13 -12.61
C PRO A 76 -7.97 -15.61 -12.39
N ASN A 77 -6.88 -16.10 -12.97
CA ASN A 77 -6.52 -17.49 -12.82
C ASN A 77 -5.64 -17.66 -11.57
N ARG A 78 -5.23 -18.93 -11.35
CA ARG A 78 -4.45 -19.27 -10.18
C ARG A 78 -3.13 -18.49 -10.12
N VAL A 79 -2.51 -18.25 -11.26
CA VAL A 79 -1.25 -17.50 -11.30
C VAL A 79 -1.47 -16.06 -10.85
N GLN A 80 -2.52 -15.43 -11.33
CA GLN A 80 -2.81 -14.06 -10.94
C GLN A 80 -3.15 -13.96 -9.45
N ARG A 81 -3.92 -14.92 -8.95
CA ARG A 81 -4.24 -14.94 -7.52
C ARG A 81 -2.98 -15.09 -6.67
N ARG A 82 -2.07 -15.95 -7.12
CA ARG A 82 -0.81 -16.15 -6.41
C ARG A 82 0.04 -14.88 -6.42
N LYS A 83 0.07 -14.20 -7.57
CA LYS A 83 0.84 -12.94 -7.67
C LYS A 83 0.27 -11.88 -6.75
N PHE A 84 -1.05 -11.79 -6.66
CA PHE A 84 -1.68 -10.83 -5.78
C PHE A 84 -1.30 -11.10 -4.32
N MET A 85 -1.42 -12.34 -3.88
CA MET A 85 -1.08 -12.68 -2.49
C MET A 85 0.41 -12.50 -2.22
N ALA A 86 1.26 -12.77 -3.21
CA ALA A 86 2.68 -12.53 -3.05
C ALA A 86 2.98 -11.03 -2.87
N ALA A 87 2.29 -10.19 -3.60
CA ALA A 87 2.44 -8.75 -3.45
C ALA A 87 2.00 -8.29 -2.06
N MET A 88 0.89 -8.82 -1.57
CA MET A 88 0.44 -8.51 -0.22
C MET A 88 1.47 -8.96 0.82
N LYS A 89 2.06 -10.12 0.61
CA LYS A 89 3.08 -10.62 1.52
C LYS A 89 4.30 -9.70 1.53
N VAL A 90 4.72 -9.21 0.37
CA VAL A 90 5.84 -8.27 0.30
C VAL A 90 5.53 -7.02 1.10
N ALA A 91 4.30 -6.50 0.99
CA ALA A 91 3.91 -5.33 1.77
C ALA A 91 3.99 -5.62 3.27
N VAL A 92 3.50 -6.77 3.70
CA VAL A 92 3.52 -7.14 5.12
C VAL A 92 4.96 -7.30 5.61
N LEU A 93 5.82 -7.91 4.80
CA LEU A 93 7.23 -8.08 5.17
C LEU A 93 7.99 -6.76 5.19
N SER A 94 7.47 -5.73 4.52
CA SER A 94 8.13 -4.44 4.39
C SER A 94 7.53 -3.38 5.30
N LEU A 95 6.73 -3.76 6.29
CA LEU A 95 6.03 -2.79 7.14
C LEU A 95 6.97 -1.81 7.85
N ASP A 96 8.19 -2.22 8.15
CA ASP A 96 9.14 -1.34 8.82
C ASP A 96 9.90 -0.43 7.86
N ARG A 97 9.68 -0.58 6.55
CA ARG A 97 10.38 0.22 5.55
C ARG A 97 9.53 0.40 4.30
N LEU A 98 8.28 0.83 4.50
CA LEU A 98 7.35 0.97 3.37
C LEU A 98 7.84 1.94 2.30
N GLN A 99 8.65 2.93 2.70
CA GLN A 99 9.20 3.87 1.71
C GLN A 99 10.03 3.15 0.65
N SER A 100 10.64 2.02 1.01
CA SER A 100 11.47 1.30 0.05
C SER A 100 10.65 0.71 -1.09
N LEU A 101 9.34 0.60 -0.92
CA LEU A 101 8.45 0.09 -1.95
C LEU A 101 7.98 1.17 -2.91
N GLN A 102 8.22 2.45 -2.63
CA GLN A 102 7.69 3.53 -3.44
C GLN A 102 8.02 3.41 -4.94
N PRO A 103 9.27 3.14 -5.33
CA PRO A 103 9.55 3.05 -6.76
C PRO A 103 8.76 1.93 -7.45
N ILE A 104 8.62 0.80 -6.77
CA ILE A 104 7.87 -0.33 -7.31
C ILE A 104 6.39 0.00 -7.38
N LEU A 105 5.85 0.64 -6.34
CA LEU A 105 4.44 0.99 -6.32
C LEU A 105 4.11 2.05 -7.37
N LYS A 106 5.01 3.00 -7.61
CA LYS A 106 4.78 3.98 -8.66
C LYS A 106 4.76 3.33 -10.03
N LEU A 107 5.67 2.40 -10.28
CA LEU A 107 5.68 1.67 -11.53
C LEU A 107 4.41 0.84 -11.70
N LEU A 108 4.00 0.16 -10.64
CA LEU A 108 2.78 -0.61 -10.66
C LEU A 108 1.57 0.28 -10.96
N GLY A 109 1.51 1.44 -10.32
CA GLY A 109 0.42 2.39 -10.56
C GLY A 109 0.36 2.85 -12.00
N THR A 110 1.52 3.12 -12.61
CA THR A 110 1.58 3.51 -14.02
C THR A 110 1.01 2.40 -14.91
N ARG A 111 1.44 1.17 -14.67
CA ARG A 111 0.96 0.04 -15.48
C ARG A 111 -0.53 -0.19 -15.30
N GLN A 112 -1.00 -0.09 -14.07
CA GLN A 112 -2.43 -0.28 -13.81
C GLN A 112 -3.27 0.79 -14.50
N ARG A 113 -2.81 2.04 -14.50
CA ARG A 113 -3.53 3.10 -15.20
C ARG A 113 -3.58 2.84 -16.70
N GLU A 114 -2.49 2.33 -17.26
CA GLU A 114 -2.46 1.97 -18.68
C GLU A 114 -3.44 0.86 -19.01
N GLU A 115 -3.72 0.01 -18.03
CA GLU A 115 -4.67 -1.08 -18.19
C GLU A 115 -6.11 -0.69 -17.87
N GLY A 116 -6.32 0.57 -17.47
CA GLY A 116 -7.67 1.06 -17.23
C GLY A 116 -8.10 1.16 -15.78
N VAL A 117 -7.18 0.93 -14.84
CA VAL A 117 -7.51 1.08 -13.43
C VAL A 117 -7.59 2.57 -13.09
N THR A 118 -8.67 2.96 -12.44
CA THR A 118 -8.92 4.35 -12.06
C THR A 118 -8.76 4.53 -10.55
N PRO A 119 -8.64 5.79 -10.09
CA PRO A 119 -8.58 6.03 -8.64
C PRO A 119 -9.75 5.43 -7.87
N SER A 120 -10.95 5.46 -8.43
CA SER A 120 -12.10 4.89 -7.73
C SER A 120 -12.00 3.38 -7.61
N HIS A 121 -11.30 2.72 -8.52
CA HIS A 121 -11.07 1.28 -8.40
C HIS A 121 -10.25 0.94 -7.16
N TYR A 122 -9.31 1.80 -6.77
CA TYR A 122 -8.52 1.55 -5.56
C TYR A 122 -9.39 1.55 -4.32
N GLU A 123 -10.40 2.41 -4.28
CA GLU A 123 -11.34 2.39 -3.15
C GLU A 123 -12.11 1.08 -3.09
N ILE A 124 -12.49 0.58 -4.26
CA ILE A 124 -13.17 -0.72 -4.34
C ILE A 124 -12.24 -1.83 -3.84
N PHE A 125 -10.97 -1.81 -4.28
CA PHE A 125 -10.00 -2.82 -3.83
C PHE A 125 -9.82 -2.79 -2.33
N GLN A 126 -9.73 -1.60 -1.73
CA GLN A 126 -9.60 -1.50 -0.28
C GLN A 126 -10.82 -2.08 0.43
N SER A 127 -12.00 -1.73 -0.03
CA SER A 127 -13.24 -2.24 0.56
C SER A 127 -13.34 -3.75 0.41
N ALA A 128 -12.99 -4.25 -0.76
CA ALA A 128 -13.04 -5.69 -1.02
C ALA A 128 -12.06 -6.45 -0.15
N TRP A 129 -10.86 -5.90 0.04
CA TRP A 129 -9.85 -6.56 0.86
C TRP A 129 -10.27 -6.63 2.32
N VAL A 130 -10.78 -5.50 2.86
CA VAL A 130 -11.24 -5.47 4.24
C VAL A 130 -12.40 -6.44 4.43
N TRP A 131 -13.34 -6.45 3.49
CA TRP A 131 -14.46 -7.42 3.53
C TRP A 131 -13.92 -8.86 3.54
N THR A 132 -12.94 -9.14 2.70
CA THR A 132 -12.35 -10.48 2.61
C THR A 132 -11.75 -10.89 3.94
N LEU A 133 -11.01 -9.98 4.58
CA LEU A 133 -10.43 -10.26 5.89
C LEU A 133 -11.51 -10.51 6.94
N GLU A 134 -12.59 -9.74 6.88
CA GLU A 134 -13.71 -9.96 7.81
C GLU A 134 -14.29 -11.35 7.64
N GLN A 135 -14.46 -11.80 6.41
CA GLN A 135 -14.99 -13.13 6.16
C GLN A 135 -14.03 -14.23 6.61
N ALA A 136 -12.75 -14.04 6.34
CA ALA A 136 -11.76 -15.07 6.64
C ALA A 136 -11.42 -15.17 8.11
N LEU A 137 -11.42 -14.04 8.81
CA LEU A 137 -10.94 -13.98 10.18
C LEU A 137 -12.05 -14.00 11.23
N GLN A 138 -13.24 -13.53 10.86
CA GLN A 138 -14.41 -13.49 11.76
C GLN A 138 -14.04 -12.81 13.09
N ALA A 139 -14.20 -13.49 14.20
CA ALA A 139 -13.97 -12.90 15.50
C ALA A 139 -12.50 -12.51 15.74
N ARG A 140 -11.59 -13.02 14.91
CA ARG A 140 -10.16 -12.69 15.04
C ARG A 140 -9.75 -11.46 14.26
N PHE A 141 -10.71 -10.65 13.84
CA PHE A 141 -10.45 -9.41 13.11
C PHE A 141 -11.04 -8.24 13.92
N PRO A 142 -10.36 -7.82 14.99
CA PRO A 142 -10.87 -6.73 15.81
C PRO A 142 -10.78 -5.41 15.05
N ARG A 143 -11.48 -4.41 15.56
CA ARG A 143 -11.53 -3.10 14.91
C ARG A 143 -10.13 -2.52 14.70
N GLU A 144 -9.24 -2.73 15.69
CA GLU A 144 -7.88 -2.22 15.58
C GLU A 144 -7.14 -2.83 14.38
N ALA A 145 -7.38 -4.10 14.10
CA ALA A 145 -6.77 -4.75 12.94
C ALA A 145 -7.38 -4.19 11.65
N LYS A 146 -8.68 -3.97 11.64
CA LYS A 146 -9.34 -3.39 10.48
C LYS A 146 -8.79 -2.00 10.19
N ASP A 147 -8.64 -1.17 11.22
CA ASP A 147 -8.09 0.16 11.06
C ASP A 147 -6.65 0.11 10.57
N ALA A 148 -5.87 -0.85 11.08
CA ALA A 148 -4.48 -1.00 10.68
C ALA A 148 -4.37 -1.34 9.19
N TRP A 149 -5.18 -2.29 8.73
CA TRP A 149 -5.19 -2.64 7.32
C TRP A 149 -5.64 -1.50 6.43
N SER A 150 -6.66 -0.76 6.87
CA SER A 150 -7.14 0.40 6.11
C SER A 150 -6.04 1.45 5.96
N SER A 151 -5.27 1.67 7.02
CA SER A 151 -4.15 2.61 6.97
C SER A 151 -3.07 2.14 6.01
N LEU A 152 -2.72 0.85 6.05
CA LEU A 152 -1.71 0.31 5.14
C LEU A 152 -2.16 0.46 3.69
N LEU A 153 -3.39 0.08 3.40
CA LEU A 153 -3.90 0.15 2.03
C LEU A 153 -3.96 1.58 1.53
N GLY A 154 -4.31 2.51 2.41
CA GLY A 154 -4.31 3.92 2.06
C GLY A 154 -2.93 4.42 1.69
N GLU A 155 -1.91 4.02 2.46
CA GLU A 155 -0.53 4.39 2.14
C GLU A 155 -0.08 3.80 0.81
N MET A 156 -0.40 2.54 0.58
CA MET A 156 -0.01 1.90 -0.66
C MET A 156 -0.69 2.57 -1.86
N THR A 157 -1.96 2.90 -1.72
CA THR A 157 -2.69 3.57 -2.80
C THR A 157 -2.07 4.93 -3.11
N ARG A 158 -1.73 5.70 -2.08
CA ARG A 158 -1.08 6.98 -2.32
C ARG A 158 0.25 6.83 -3.05
N ALA A 159 0.97 5.75 -2.75
CA ALA A 159 2.27 5.51 -3.39
C ALA A 159 2.13 5.11 -4.86
N THR A 160 0.98 4.57 -5.27
CA THR A 160 0.75 4.24 -6.68
C THR A 160 0.30 5.45 -7.49
N ALA A 161 -0.09 6.53 -6.83
CA ALA A 161 -0.62 7.71 -7.51
C ALA A 161 0.45 8.37 -8.37
N PRO A 162 0.03 9.03 -9.47
CA PRO A 162 1.01 9.69 -10.33
C PRO A 162 1.70 10.83 -9.58
N ALA A 163 2.97 11.04 -9.93
CA ALA A 163 3.71 12.16 -9.41
C ALA A 163 3.15 13.46 -9.97
N HIS A 164 3.18 14.52 -9.17
CA HIS A 164 2.68 15.82 -9.63
C HIS A 164 3.82 16.79 -9.88
#